data_5f751d64e7ab459283a2e34ed6681422
#
_entry.id   5f751d64e7ab459283a2e34ed6681422
#
_cell.length_a   1.000
_cell.length_b   1.000
_cell.length_c   1.000
_cell.angle_alpha   90.00
_cell.angle_beta   90.00
_cell.angle_gamma   90.00
#
_symmetry.space_group_name_H-M   'P 1'
#
loop_
_entity.id
_entity.type
_entity.pdbx_description
1 polymer ?
#
loop_
_entity_poly.entity_id
_entity_poly.type
_entity_poly.pdbx_seq_one_letter_code
_entity_poly.pdbx_strand_id
1 'polypeptide(L)'
;MSNNEFHKIKRLPPYVFEQVNRLKATARASGADIVDLGMGNPDLPTAKHVVDKLIETVQRPDTHGYSASRGIGGLRRAQAAYYARRFGVKLNPDTQIVATLGSKEGFANMAQAITAPGDVILCPNPSYPIHAFGFLMVGGVIRSVPVTPGPEFFHSLERAVMHSIPKPLALILCYPSNPTAEVVELDFYKDVVAFARKHEIFVLSDLAYSEIYFDGVPPPSVLEVPGAMDVCVEFTSMSKTFSMAGWRMGFAVGNERLIAALSRVKSYLDYGAFTPIQVAATAALNDPDADKHIEEVRQTYKRRRDVMVESFGRAGWDIPVPRASMFAWAPLPERFRSLGSLEFSKLLIEKADVAVAPGIGFGEQGDEYVRIALVENEQRIRQAARGLRRFFDTAEETMHNYAPAGQKS
;
A
#
# COMPACT_ATOMS: atom_id res chain seq x y z
N MET A 1 -31.77 -13.17 20.01
CA MET A 1 -30.52 -13.78 19.50
C MET A 1 -29.40 -13.18 20.30
N SER A 2 -28.56 -14.00 20.98
CA SER A 2 -27.41 -13.54 21.75
C SER A 2 -26.46 -12.78 20.82
N ASN A 3 -25.87 -11.69 21.31
CA ASN A 3 -24.92 -10.81 20.60
C ASN A 3 -23.59 -11.55 20.33
N ASN A 4 -23.65 -12.68 19.58
CA ASN A 4 -22.50 -13.51 19.25
C ASN A 4 -21.86 -12.94 17.98
N GLU A 5 -20.94 -11.98 18.17
CA GLU A 5 -20.02 -11.61 17.12
C GLU A 5 -19.21 -12.84 16.67
N PHE A 6 -19.04 -12.98 15.37
CA PHE A 6 -18.25 -14.06 14.80
C PHE A 6 -16.77 -13.95 15.26
N HIS A 7 -16.17 -15.08 15.64
CA HIS A 7 -14.83 -15.15 16.19
C HIS A 7 -13.77 -14.42 15.36
N LYS A 8 -13.83 -14.53 14.03
CA LYS A 8 -12.89 -13.83 13.12
C LYS A 8 -13.05 -12.31 13.19
N ILE A 9 -14.29 -11.82 13.34
CA ILE A 9 -14.56 -10.38 13.43
C ILE A 9 -14.03 -9.80 14.74
N LYS A 10 -14.14 -10.53 15.85
CA LYS A 10 -13.59 -10.11 17.16
C LYS A 10 -12.06 -9.91 17.14
N ARG A 11 -11.36 -10.57 16.24
CA ARG A 11 -9.90 -10.44 16.10
C ARG A 11 -9.45 -9.21 15.29
N LEU A 12 -10.38 -8.56 14.59
CA LEU A 12 -10.10 -7.37 13.82
C LEU A 12 -10.36 -6.13 14.69
N PRO A 13 -9.42 -5.18 14.78
CA PRO A 13 -9.68 -3.92 15.46
C PRO A 13 -10.76 -3.13 14.70
N PRO A 14 -11.45 -2.21 15.39
CA PRO A 14 -12.34 -1.27 14.71
C PRO A 14 -11.59 -0.57 13.57
N TYR A 15 -12.24 -0.47 12.40
CA TYR A 15 -11.63 0.17 11.24
C TYR A 15 -11.52 1.68 11.46
N VAL A 16 -10.36 2.12 11.93
CA VAL A 16 -10.10 3.51 12.37
C VAL A 16 -10.45 4.53 11.29
N PHE A 17 -10.16 4.22 10.03
CA PHE A 17 -10.46 5.11 8.90
C PHE A 17 -11.95 5.38 8.71
N GLU A 18 -12.84 4.49 9.18
CA GLU A 18 -14.30 4.71 9.11
C GLU A 18 -14.72 5.91 9.95
N GLN A 19 -14.12 6.10 11.13
CA GLN A 19 -14.44 7.24 11.99
C GLN A 19 -14.10 8.57 11.29
N VAL A 20 -12.91 8.64 10.67
CA VAL A 20 -12.47 9.83 9.91
C VAL A 20 -13.38 10.05 8.69
N ASN A 21 -13.73 8.98 7.96
CA ASN A 21 -14.61 9.07 6.80
C ASN A 21 -16.01 9.55 7.17
N ARG A 22 -16.55 9.10 8.31
CA ARG A 22 -17.85 9.52 8.82
C ARG A 22 -17.84 11.01 9.19
N LEU A 23 -16.81 11.46 9.91
CA LEU A 23 -16.65 12.87 10.28
C LEU A 23 -16.52 13.76 9.03
N LYS A 24 -15.70 13.35 8.07
CA LYS A 24 -15.55 14.02 6.78
C LYS A 24 -16.87 14.13 6.02
N ALA A 25 -17.66 13.04 5.97
CA ALA A 25 -18.97 13.05 5.32
C ALA A 25 -19.95 14.02 6.01
N THR A 26 -19.97 14.05 7.34
CA THR A 26 -20.77 15.00 8.13
C THR A 26 -20.36 16.45 7.87
N ALA A 27 -19.05 16.75 7.89
CA ALA A 27 -18.54 18.09 7.61
C ALA A 27 -18.92 18.57 6.19
N ARG A 28 -18.78 17.70 5.18
CA ARG A 28 -19.20 18.01 3.80
C ARG A 28 -20.72 18.25 3.69
N ALA A 29 -21.53 17.48 4.40
CA ALA A 29 -22.98 17.66 4.43
C ALA A 29 -23.40 19.00 5.05
N SER A 30 -22.58 19.56 5.94
CA SER A 30 -22.77 20.90 6.52
C SER A 30 -22.16 22.03 5.68
N GLY A 31 -21.63 21.75 4.50
CA GLY A 31 -21.10 22.73 3.55
C GLY A 31 -19.59 23.00 3.67
N ALA A 32 -18.86 22.25 4.49
CA ALA A 32 -17.40 22.41 4.59
C ALA A 32 -16.67 21.93 3.32
N ASP A 33 -15.72 22.73 2.85
CA ASP A 33 -14.88 22.40 1.69
C ASP A 33 -13.60 21.65 2.15
N ILE A 34 -13.77 20.38 2.47
CA ILE A 34 -12.68 19.53 2.97
C ILE A 34 -11.69 19.17 1.87
N VAL A 35 -10.41 19.52 2.07
CA VAL A 35 -9.29 19.02 1.27
C VAL A 35 -8.91 17.62 1.75
N ASP A 36 -9.14 16.62 0.90
CA ASP A 36 -8.99 15.21 1.29
C ASP A 36 -7.61 14.65 0.94
N LEU A 37 -6.69 14.72 1.87
CA LEU A 37 -5.36 14.12 1.79
C LEU A 37 -5.28 12.78 2.56
N GLY A 38 -6.40 12.21 2.98
CA GLY A 38 -6.45 10.96 3.73
C GLY A 38 -6.54 9.71 2.84
N MET A 39 -7.27 9.80 1.74
CA MET A 39 -7.47 8.68 0.82
C MET A 39 -6.33 8.55 -0.19
N GLY A 40 -5.68 7.38 -0.22
CA GLY A 40 -4.63 7.05 -1.19
C GLY A 40 -5.20 6.56 -2.53
N ASN A 41 -6.22 7.20 -3.07
CA ASN A 41 -6.80 6.87 -4.36
C ASN A 41 -6.15 7.71 -5.46
N PRO A 42 -5.46 7.09 -6.45
CA PRO A 42 -4.93 7.83 -7.59
C PRO A 42 -6.02 8.61 -8.29
N ASP A 43 -5.77 9.90 -8.54
CA ASP A 43 -6.72 10.84 -9.16
C ASP A 43 -6.41 11.11 -10.62
N LEU A 44 -5.22 10.72 -11.10
CA LEU A 44 -4.83 10.87 -12.49
C LEU A 44 -5.58 9.88 -13.38
N PRO A 45 -5.98 10.28 -14.60
CA PRO A 45 -6.69 9.39 -15.51
C PRO A 45 -5.78 8.28 -16.05
N THR A 46 -6.38 7.13 -16.33
CA THR A 46 -5.73 6.08 -17.14
C THR A 46 -5.44 6.62 -18.55
N ALA A 47 -4.29 6.23 -19.13
CA ALA A 47 -3.89 6.66 -20.46
C ALA A 47 -4.96 6.31 -21.51
N LYS A 48 -5.21 7.25 -22.44
CA LYS A 48 -6.32 7.14 -23.41
C LYS A 48 -6.27 5.84 -24.23
N HIS A 49 -5.11 5.44 -24.72
CA HIS A 49 -4.98 4.23 -25.54
C HIS A 49 -5.35 2.94 -24.76
N VAL A 50 -5.15 2.93 -23.44
CA VAL A 50 -5.56 1.82 -22.58
C VAL A 50 -7.09 1.79 -22.44
N VAL A 51 -7.72 2.96 -22.28
CA VAL A 51 -9.19 3.10 -22.25
C VAL A 51 -9.78 2.70 -23.59
N ASP A 52 -9.21 3.16 -24.70
CA ASP A 52 -9.65 2.81 -26.06
C ASP A 52 -9.56 1.28 -26.29
N LYS A 53 -8.50 0.63 -25.80
CA LYS A 53 -8.35 -0.83 -25.89
C LYS A 53 -9.41 -1.57 -25.06
N LEU A 54 -9.80 -1.04 -23.92
CA LEU A 54 -10.93 -1.58 -23.15
C LEU A 54 -12.22 -1.51 -23.95
N ILE A 55 -12.53 -0.32 -24.52
CA ILE A 55 -13.74 -0.09 -25.29
C ILE A 55 -13.79 -1.03 -26.53
N GLU A 56 -12.70 -1.12 -27.27
CA GLU A 56 -12.57 -2.03 -28.41
C GLU A 56 -12.85 -3.48 -27.99
N THR A 57 -12.26 -3.91 -26.88
CA THR A 57 -12.35 -5.31 -26.46
C THR A 57 -13.71 -5.66 -25.88
N VAL A 58 -14.34 -4.77 -25.10
CA VAL A 58 -15.63 -5.02 -24.46
C VAL A 58 -16.78 -5.11 -25.49
N GLN A 59 -16.59 -4.54 -26.70
CA GLN A 59 -17.56 -4.67 -27.79
C GLN A 59 -17.56 -6.06 -28.46
N ARG A 60 -16.57 -6.89 -28.15
CA ARG A 60 -16.44 -8.25 -28.70
C ARG A 60 -17.18 -9.25 -27.79
N PRO A 61 -18.24 -9.91 -28.29
CA PRO A 61 -19.04 -10.84 -27.46
C PRO A 61 -18.25 -12.05 -26.91
N ASP A 62 -17.20 -12.47 -27.60
CA ASP A 62 -16.33 -13.60 -27.22
C ASP A 62 -15.47 -13.29 -25.95
N THR A 63 -15.43 -12.04 -25.49
CA THR A 63 -14.68 -11.63 -24.29
C THR A 63 -15.51 -11.59 -23.02
N HIS A 64 -16.82 -11.87 -23.10
CA HIS A 64 -17.74 -11.79 -21.95
C HIS A 64 -17.82 -13.09 -21.13
N GLY A 65 -17.26 -14.18 -21.63
CA GLY A 65 -17.20 -15.45 -20.90
C GLY A 65 -16.26 -15.40 -19.69
N TYR A 66 -16.32 -16.45 -18.88
CA TYR A 66 -15.35 -16.61 -17.79
C TYR A 66 -13.92 -16.65 -18.31
N SER A 67 -13.02 -15.99 -17.58
CA SER A 67 -11.59 -15.99 -17.89
C SER A 67 -10.86 -17.08 -17.10
N ALA A 68 -9.53 -17.06 -17.13
CA ALA A 68 -8.69 -17.94 -16.33
C ALA A 68 -8.29 -17.26 -15.02
N SER A 69 -8.41 -17.94 -13.87
CA SER A 69 -8.05 -17.44 -12.55
C SER A 69 -6.60 -16.94 -12.47
N ARG A 70 -5.70 -17.54 -13.27
CA ARG A 70 -4.30 -17.13 -13.36
C ARG A 70 -4.04 -15.91 -14.23
N GLY A 71 -5.05 -15.42 -14.92
CA GLY A 71 -4.92 -14.44 -15.98
C GLY A 71 -4.58 -15.03 -17.35
N ILE A 72 -4.93 -14.30 -18.41
CA ILE A 72 -4.68 -14.72 -19.79
C ILE A 72 -3.17 -14.79 -20.07
N GLY A 73 -2.76 -15.70 -20.98
CA GLY A 73 -1.34 -15.91 -21.30
C GLY A 73 -0.63 -14.67 -21.83
N GLY A 74 -1.34 -13.83 -22.62
CA GLY A 74 -0.82 -12.56 -23.12
C GLY A 74 -0.44 -11.58 -21.99
N LEU A 75 -1.30 -11.47 -20.98
CA LEU A 75 -1.07 -10.60 -19.82
C LEU A 75 0.15 -11.08 -18.99
N ARG A 76 0.26 -12.39 -18.75
CA ARG A 76 1.39 -12.95 -18.00
C ARG A 76 2.72 -12.77 -18.74
N ARG A 77 2.74 -12.94 -20.06
CA ARG A 77 3.93 -12.63 -20.89
C ARG A 77 4.29 -11.13 -20.87
N ALA A 78 3.31 -10.25 -20.92
CA ALA A 78 3.54 -8.81 -20.83
C ALA A 78 4.16 -8.43 -19.47
N GLN A 79 3.69 -9.04 -18.37
CA GLN A 79 4.28 -8.85 -17.05
C GLN A 79 5.71 -9.39 -16.95
N ALA A 80 5.99 -10.55 -17.56
CA ALA A 80 7.36 -11.06 -17.63
C ALA A 80 8.29 -10.11 -18.41
N ALA A 81 7.82 -9.56 -19.52
CA ALA A 81 8.57 -8.57 -20.31
C ALA A 81 8.81 -7.26 -19.52
N TYR A 82 7.83 -6.81 -18.74
CA TYR A 82 7.99 -5.66 -17.85
C TYR A 82 9.11 -5.92 -16.82
N TYR A 83 9.11 -7.07 -16.13
CA TYR A 83 10.14 -7.42 -15.16
C TYR A 83 11.54 -7.52 -15.80
N ALA A 84 11.63 -8.10 -16.99
CA ALA A 84 12.90 -8.17 -17.73
C ALA A 84 13.43 -6.78 -18.10
N ARG A 85 12.54 -5.87 -18.57
CA ARG A 85 12.90 -4.50 -18.95
C ARG A 85 13.26 -3.64 -17.74
N ARG A 86 12.45 -3.71 -16.70
CA ARG A 86 12.55 -2.79 -15.55
C ARG A 86 13.59 -3.23 -14.51
N PHE A 87 13.71 -4.52 -14.26
CA PHE A 87 14.54 -5.08 -13.18
C PHE A 87 15.60 -6.05 -13.66
N GLY A 88 15.67 -6.36 -14.95
CA GLY A 88 16.56 -7.39 -15.47
C GLY A 88 16.20 -8.82 -15.04
N VAL A 89 15.03 -9.02 -14.44
CA VAL A 89 14.56 -10.30 -13.90
C VAL A 89 13.80 -11.08 -14.96
N LYS A 90 14.26 -12.30 -15.26
CA LYS A 90 13.61 -13.21 -16.20
C LYS A 90 12.63 -14.11 -15.45
N LEU A 91 11.35 -14.02 -15.80
CA LEU A 91 10.26 -14.79 -15.21
C LEU A 91 9.65 -15.75 -16.23
N ASN A 92 9.37 -16.98 -15.78
CA ASN A 92 8.55 -17.91 -16.56
C ASN A 92 7.06 -17.50 -16.41
N PRO A 93 6.38 -17.07 -17.48
CA PRO A 93 4.99 -16.64 -17.40
C PRO A 93 4.01 -17.75 -17.00
N ASP A 94 4.41 -19.02 -17.12
CA ASP A 94 3.53 -20.15 -16.83
C ASP A 94 3.66 -20.71 -15.42
N THR A 95 4.79 -20.51 -14.75
CA THR A 95 5.03 -21.05 -13.40
C THR A 95 5.31 -19.98 -12.35
N GLN A 96 5.72 -18.77 -12.76
CA GLN A 96 6.22 -17.73 -11.85
C GLN A 96 5.36 -16.46 -11.85
N ILE A 97 4.21 -16.45 -12.54
CA ILE A 97 3.30 -15.29 -12.63
C ILE A 97 1.85 -15.71 -12.48
N VAL A 98 1.11 -14.99 -11.66
CA VAL A 98 -0.34 -15.04 -11.58
C VAL A 98 -0.93 -13.63 -11.50
N ALA A 99 -1.96 -13.36 -12.31
CA ALA A 99 -2.71 -12.12 -12.22
C ALA A 99 -3.64 -12.14 -11.00
N THR A 100 -3.79 -11.01 -10.33
CA THR A 100 -4.63 -10.84 -9.13
C THR A 100 -5.62 -9.69 -9.33
N LEU A 101 -6.70 -9.68 -8.57
CA LEU A 101 -7.69 -8.59 -8.57
C LEU A 101 -7.19 -7.38 -7.74
N GLY A 102 -6.00 -6.90 -8.12
CA GLY A 102 -5.17 -5.99 -7.37
C GLY A 102 -4.27 -6.70 -6.36
N SER A 103 -3.16 -6.07 -5.92
CA SER A 103 -2.20 -6.67 -4.99
C SER A 103 -2.84 -7.04 -3.64
N LYS A 104 -3.82 -6.26 -3.18
CA LYS A 104 -4.53 -6.51 -1.91
C LYS A 104 -5.24 -7.87 -1.88
N GLU A 105 -5.93 -8.23 -2.97
CA GLU A 105 -6.57 -9.55 -3.12
C GLU A 105 -5.49 -10.64 -3.19
N GLY A 106 -4.41 -10.39 -3.93
CA GLY A 106 -3.28 -11.30 -4.02
C GLY A 106 -2.69 -11.64 -2.65
N PHE A 107 -2.48 -10.64 -1.78
CA PHE A 107 -2.04 -10.85 -0.40
C PHE A 107 -3.05 -11.66 0.42
N ALA A 108 -4.34 -11.33 0.35
CA ALA A 108 -5.38 -12.03 1.09
C ALA A 108 -5.46 -13.51 0.70
N ASN A 109 -5.39 -13.82 -0.60
CA ASN A 109 -5.41 -15.19 -1.09
C ASN A 109 -4.08 -15.91 -0.85
N MET A 110 -2.95 -15.22 -0.87
CA MET A 110 -1.68 -15.81 -0.44
C MET A 110 -1.73 -16.21 1.03
N ALA A 111 -2.28 -15.36 1.90
CA ALA A 111 -2.47 -15.69 3.30
C ALA A 111 -3.31 -16.98 3.47
N GLN A 112 -4.41 -17.11 2.71
CA GLN A 112 -5.22 -18.34 2.70
C GLN A 112 -4.43 -19.56 2.19
N ALA A 113 -3.54 -19.35 1.20
CA ALA A 113 -2.84 -20.43 0.52
C ALA A 113 -1.74 -21.07 1.38
N ILE A 114 -1.08 -20.28 2.25
CA ILE A 114 0.15 -20.74 2.92
C ILE A 114 0.04 -20.83 4.43
N THR A 115 -1.01 -20.27 5.06
CA THR A 115 -1.09 -20.10 6.52
C THR A 115 -2.03 -21.11 7.15
N ALA A 116 -1.53 -21.86 8.11
CA ALA A 116 -2.34 -22.63 9.06
C ALA A 116 -2.62 -21.81 10.34
N PRO A 117 -3.67 -22.13 11.09
CA PRO A 117 -3.91 -21.49 12.38
C PRO A 117 -2.71 -21.63 13.33
N GLY A 118 -2.24 -20.49 13.84
CA GLY A 118 -1.09 -20.44 14.73
C GLY A 118 0.26 -20.18 14.05
N ASP A 119 0.34 -20.23 12.72
CA ASP A 119 1.57 -19.85 11.99
C ASP A 119 1.95 -18.40 12.28
N VAL A 120 3.24 -18.16 12.48
CA VAL A 120 3.78 -16.84 12.81
C VAL A 120 4.22 -16.13 11.55
N ILE A 121 3.76 -14.88 11.39
CA ILE A 121 4.12 -14.00 10.28
C ILE A 121 4.84 -12.78 10.84
N LEU A 122 6.02 -12.48 10.32
CA LEU A 122 6.76 -11.26 10.62
C LEU A 122 6.23 -10.13 9.75
N CYS A 123 5.71 -9.08 10.37
CA CYS A 123 5.09 -7.98 9.67
C CYS A 123 5.63 -6.64 10.19
N PRO A 124 6.08 -5.72 9.32
CA PRO A 124 6.45 -4.38 9.74
C PRO A 124 5.29 -3.66 10.46
N ASN A 125 5.63 -2.85 11.46
CA ASN A 125 4.70 -1.99 12.16
C ASN A 125 5.30 -0.58 12.24
N PRO A 126 4.64 0.45 11.66
CA PRO A 126 3.35 0.41 10.95
C PRO A 126 3.43 -0.25 9.57
N SER A 127 2.28 -0.74 9.04
CA SER A 127 2.18 -1.31 7.71
C SER A 127 0.78 -1.14 7.09
N TYR A 128 0.67 -1.40 5.78
CA TYR A 128 -0.63 -1.40 5.12
C TYR A 128 -1.53 -2.52 5.69
N PRO A 129 -2.78 -2.25 6.08
CA PRO A 129 -3.60 -3.15 6.88
C PRO A 129 -3.70 -4.60 6.38
N ILE A 130 -3.71 -4.84 5.06
CA ILE A 130 -3.82 -6.21 4.53
C ILE A 130 -2.62 -7.08 4.91
N HIS A 131 -1.44 -6.48 5.13
CA HIS A 131 -0.23 -7.20 5.47
C HIS A 131 -0.37 -7.96 6.80
N ALA A 132 -0.99 -7.35 7.79
CA ALA A 132 -1.26 -8.01 9.06
C ALA A 132 -2.63 -8.73 9.05
N PHE A 133 -3.69 -8.02 8.66
CA PHE A 133 -5.05 -8.52 8.82
C PHE A 133 -5.41 -9.63 7.85
N GLY A 134 -4.78 -9.71 6.67
CA GLY A 134 -4.94 -10.85 5.76
C GLY A 134 -4.58 -12.17 6.45
N PHE A 135 -3.49 -12.18 7.20
CA PHE A 135 -3.03 -13.36 7.93
C PHE A 135 -3.81 -13.61 9.22
N LEU A 136 -4.18 -12.56 9.95
CA LEU A 136 -5.04 -12.68 11.14
C LEU A 136 -6.40 -13.30 10.81
N MET A 137 -6.99 -12.93 9.68
CA MET A 137 -8.30 -13.48 9.26
C MET A 137 -8.28 -14.98 8.99
N VAL A 138 -7.14 -15.55 8.62
CA VAL A 138 -6.98 -16.99 8.38
C VAL A 138 -6.42 -17.75 9.59
N GLY A 139 -6.22 -17.08 10.72
CA GLY A 139 -5.78 -17.69 11.95
C GLY A 139 -4.30 -17.57 12.26
N GLY A 140 -3.53 -16.88 11.41
CA GLY A 140 -2.12 -16.58 11.65
C GLY A 140 -1.92 -15.67 12.87
N VAL A 141 -0.69 -15.62 13.34
CA VAL A 141 -0.23 -14.79 14.45
C VAL A 141 0.77 -13.78 13.90
N ILE A 142 0.53 -12.50 14.14
CA ILE A 142 1.44 -11.43 13.68
C ILE A 142 2.46 -11.15 14.77
N ARG A 143 3.73 -11.12 14.37
CA ARG A 143 4.82 -10.61 15.16
C ARG A 143 5.39 -9.38 14.49
N SER A 144 5.24 -8.24 15.18
CA SER A 144 5.70 -6.95 14.68
C SER A 144 7.23 -6.87 14.64
N VAL A 145 7.74 -6.29 13.55
CA VAL A 145 9.14 -5.93 13.36
C VAL A 145 9.23 -4.46 12.96
N PRO A 146 10.37 -3.77 13.12
CA PRO A 146 10.53 -2.40 12.67
C PRO A 146 10.25 -2.26 11.16
N VAL A 147 9.73 -1.12 10.73
CA VAL A 147 9.59 -0.79 9.29
C VAL A 147 10.85 -0.15 8.72
N THR A 148 11.61 0.56 9.55
CA THR A 148 12.81 1.28 9.13
C THR A 148 13.96 0.31 8.87
N PRO A 149 14.55 0.33 7.66
CA PRO A 149 15.71 -0.50 7.33
C PRO A 149 16.92 -0.15 8.19
N GLY A 150 17.71 -1.16 8.57
CA GLY A 150 18.93 -0.95 9.32
C GLY A 150 19.27 -2.11 10.26
N PRO A 151 20.30 -1.96 11.10
CA PRO A 151 20.75 -3.02 12.01
C PRO A 151 19.66 -3.51 12.98
N GLU A 152 18.83 -2.61 13.50
CA GLU A 152 17.74 -2.95 14.43
C GLU A 152 16.67 -3.82 13.76
N PHE A 153 16.41 -3.60 12.46
CA PHE A 153 15.51 -4.44 11.69
C PHE A 153 16.00 -5.91 11.74
N PHE A 154 17.25 -6.18 11.36
CA PHE A 154 17.80 -7.53 11.36
C PHE A 154 17.95 -8.12 12.76
N HIS A 155 18.32 -7.31 13.75
CA HIS A 155 18.35 -7.74 15.15
C HIS A 155 16.95 -8.19 15.61
N SER A 156 15.92 -7.45 15.26
CA SER A 156 14.54 -7.81 15.58
C SER A 156 14.08 -9.09 14.85
N LEU A 157 14.52 -9.31 13.60
CA LEU A 157 14.25 -10.56 12.88
C LEU A 157 14.90 -11.77 13.56
N GLU A 158 16.19 -11.69 13.92
CA GLU A 158 16.89 -12.77 14.63
C GLU A 158 16.22 -13.08 15.98
N ARG A 159 15.85 -12.07 16.76
CA ARG A 159 15.10 -12.24 18.01
C ARG A 159 13.74 -12.90 17.77
N ALA A 160 13.05 -12.49 16.70
CA ALA A 160 11.74 -13.06 16.37
C ALA A 160 11.85 -14.56 16.03
N VAL A 161 12.89 -14.97 15.31
CA VAL A 161 13.14 -16.39 15.00
C VAL A 161 13.47 -17.18 16.27
N MET A 162 14.35 -16.65 17.13
CA MET A 162 14.71 -17.33 18.39
C MET A 162 13.55 -17.53 19.36
N HIS A 163 12.60 -16.59 19.37
CA HIS A 163 11.54 -16.55 20.39
C HIS A 163 10.12 -16.84 19.83
N SER A 164 10.01 -17.41 18.63
CA SER A 164 8.72 -17.85 18.06
C SER A 164 8.61 -19.36 18.00
N ILE A 165 7.50 -19.88 18.50
CA ILE A 165 7.12 -21.29 18.40
C ILE A 165 5.66 -21.32 17.92
N PRO A 166 5.37 -21.81 16.70
CA PRO A 166 6.34 -22.28 15.71
C PRO A 166 7.26 -21.18 15.19
N LYS A 167 8.34 -21.55 14.50
CA LYS A 167 9.21 -20.56 13.84
C LYS A 167 8.40 -19.78 12.78
N PRO A 168 8.78 -18.52 12.48
CA PRO A 168 8.05 -17.73 11.48
C PRO A 168 7.99 -18.42 10.12
N LEU A 169 6.81 -18.39 9.49
CA LEU A 169 6.56 -18.91 8.15
C LEU A 169 7.00 -17.92 7.07
N ALA A 170 6.68 -16.64 7.27
CA ALA A 170 6.93 -15.60 6.27
C ALA A 170 7.29 -14.25 6.92
N LEU A 171 8.05 -13.48 6.17
CA LEU A 171 8.35 -12.06 6.40
C LEU A 171 7.67 -11.22 5.32
N ILE A 172 6.91 -10.21 5.71
CA ILE A 172 6.29 -9.25 4.81
C ILE A 172 7.20 -8.03 4.70
N LEU A 173 7.38 -7.52 3.47
CA LEU A 173 8.08 -6.29 3.17
C LEU A 173 7.20 -5.40 2.28
N CYS A 174 7.37 -4.08 2.40
CA CYS A 174 6.71 -3.10 1.54
C CYS A 174 7.63 -1.90 1.35
N TYR A 175 8.38 -1.89 0.26
CA TYR A 175 9.27 -0.78 -0.09
C TYR A 175 9.21 -0.50 -1.60
N PRO A 176 8.85 0.74 -2.02
CA PRO A 176 8.51 1.90 -1.20
C PRO A 176 7.29 1.67 -0.32
N SER A 177 7.39 2.12 0.94
CA SER A 177 6.43 1.76 1.97
C SER A 177 5.12 2.56 1.89
N ASN A 178 4.04 1.88 2.17
CA ASN A 178 2.78 2.45 2.62
C ASN A 178 2.55 1.95 4.06
N PRO A 179 2.60 2.84 5.08
CA PRO A 179 2.37 4.30 5.00
C PRO A 179 3.64 5.18 5.00
N THR A 180 4.82 4.66 5.35
CA THR A 180 5.96 5.47 5.82
C THR A 180 6.79 6.12 4.71
N ALA A 181 6.55 5.75 3.44
CA ALA A 181 7.34 6.18 2.28
C ALA A 181 8.84 5.79 2.35
N GLU A 182 9.20 4.88 3.25
CA GLU A 182 10.56 4.33 3.33
C GLU A 182 10.94 3.62 2.04
N VAL A 183 12.20 3.71 1.68
CA VAL A 183 12.80 3.05 0.52
C VAL A 183 14.04 2.27 0.94
N VAL A 184 14.39 1.26 0.16
CA VAL A 184 15.58 0.43 0.37
C VAL A 184 16.45 0.38 -0.86
N GLU A 185 17.73 0.14 -0.66
CA GLU A 185 18.66 -0.18 -1.73
C GLU A 185 18.76 -1.70 -1.89
N LEU A 186 19.35 -2.15 -3.00
CA LEU A 186 19.44 -3.58 -3.32
C LEU A 186 20.21 -4.38 -2.26
N ASP A 187 21.20 -3.76 -1.59
CA ASP A 187 21.98 -4.43 -0.55
C ASP A 187 21.13 -4.85 0.65
N PHE A 188 20.12 -4.06 1.02
CA PHE A 188 19.15 -4.47 2.04
C PHE A 188 18.43 -5.76 1.65
N TYR A 189 18.01 -5.88 0.39
CA TYR A 189 17.37 -7.10 -0.09
C TYR A 189 18.33 -8.30 -0.16
N LYS A 190 19.62 -8.09 -0.41
CA LYS A 190 20.62 -9.16 -0.32
C LYS A 190 20.68 -9.74 1.10
N ASP A 191 20.70 -8.88 2.10
CA ASP A 191 20.71 -9.31 3.51
C ASP A 191 19.38 -10.01 3.89
N VAL A 192 18.24 -9.50 3.41
CA VAL A 192 16.93 -10.13 3.63
C VAL A 192 16.87 -11.52 2.99
N VAL A 193 17.31 -11.68 1.75
CA VAL A 193 17.29 -12.98 1.06
C VAL A 193 18.23 -13.96 1.74
N ALA A 194 19.43 -13.52 2.16
CA ALA A 194 20.36 -14.34 2.93
C ALA A 194 19.74 -14.82 4.25
N PHE A 195 19.09 -13.92 4.99
CA PHE A 195 18.37 -14.23 6.22
C PHE A 195 17.22 -15.24 5.96
N ALA A 196 16.40 -14.98 4.97
CA ALA A 196 15.23 -15.80 4.64
C ALA A 196 15.65 -17.22 4.26
N ARG A 197 16.69 -17.37 3.46
CA ARG A 197 17.26 -18.70 3.08
C ARG A 197 17.87 -19.43 4.29
N LYS A 198 18.64 -18.73 5.13
CA LYS A 198 19.24 -19.29 6.35
C LYS A 198 18.19 -19.87 7.29
N HIS A 199 17.07 -19.18 7.45
CA HIS A 199 16.02 -19.55 8.40
C HIS A 199 14.83 -20.27 7.74
N GLU A 200 14.87 -20.51 6.42
CA GLU A 200 13.78 -21.16 5.65
C GLU A 200 12.44 -20.41 5.81
N ILE A 201 12.47 -19.10 5.71
CA ILE A 201 11.32 -18.20 5.81
C ILE A 201 10.98 -17.67 4.43
N PHE A 202 9.70 -17.63 4.05
CA PHE A 202 9.28 -16.99 2.82
C PHE A 202 9.29 -15.46 2.97
N VAL A 203 9.55 -14.75 1.87
CA VAL A 203 9.46 -13.29 1.78
C VAL A 203 8.31 -12.92 0.86
N LEU A 204 7.38 -12.11 1.38
CA LEU A 204 6.24 -11.57 0.64
C LEU A 204 6.45 -10.06 0.50
N SER A 205 6.89 -9.63 -0.69
CA SER A 205 7.24 -8.24 -0.98
C SER A 205 6.08 -7.52 -1.67
N ASP A 206 5.60 -6.41 -1.10
CA ASP A 206 4.64 -5.51 -1.76
C ASP A 206 5.39 -4.38 -2.47
N LEU A 207 5.42 -4.43 -3.79
CA LEU A 207 6.11 -3.48 -4.66
C LEU A 207 5.14 -2.59 -5.46
N ALA A 208 3.99 -2.24 -4.87
CA ALA A 208 2.95 -1.47 -5.56
C ALA A 208 3.38 -0.06 -5.99
N TYR A 209 4.45 0.49 -5.41
CA TYR A 209 4.93 1.86 -5.65
C TYR A 209 6.27 1.92 -6.38
N SER A 210 6.69 0.85 -7.06
CA SER A 210 7.98 0.76 -7.79
C SER A 210 8.22 1.89 -8.78
N GLU A 211 7.17 2.44 -9.36
CA GLU A 211 7.28 3.47 -10.40
C GLU A 211 7.01 4.90 -9.89
N ILE A 212 6.59 5.04 -8.64
CA ILE A 212 6.41 6.37 -8.03
C ILE A 212 7.59 6.64 -7.11
N TYR A 213 8.67 7.13 -7.68
CA TYR A 213 9.90 7.54 -6.98
C TYR A 213 10.35 8.90 -7.48
N PHE A 214 11.16 9.58 -6.67
CA PHE A 214 11.57 10.94 -6.91
C PHE A 214 13.10 11.02 -6.91
N ASP A 215 13.62 12.09 -7.50
CA ASP A 215 15.04 12.43 -7.46
C ASP A 215 15.97 11.39 -8.14
N GLY A 216 15.43 10.65 -9.11
CA GLY A 216 16.21 9.83 -10.05
C GLY A 216 16.65 8.44 -9.56
N VAL A 217 16.28 8.01 -8.36
CA VAL A 217 16.68 6.70 -7.83
C VAL A 217 15.51 5.70 -7.89
N PRO A 218 15.48 4.78 -8.86
CA PRO A 218 14.42 3.79 -8.98
C PRO A 218 14.52 2.73 -7.88
N PRO A 219 13.39 2.39 -7.20
CA PRO A 219 13.37 1.30 -6.22
C PRO A 219 13.70 -0.05 -6.88
N PRO A 220 14.51 -0.90 -6.22
CA PRO A 220 14.81 -2.25 -6.71
C PRO A 220 13.66 -3.23 -6.44
N SER A 221 13.65 -4.34 -7.16
CA SER A 221 12.87 -5.54 -6.84
C SER A 221 13.69 -6.49 -5.98
N VAL A 222 13.06 -7.14 -5.01
CA VAL A 222 13.72 -8.20 -4.23
C VAL A 222 14.18 -9.36 -5.13
N LEU A 223 13.50 -9.56 -6.26
CA LEU A 223 13.83 -10.63 -7.21
C LEU A 223 15.09 -10.38 -8.03
N GLU A 224 15.67 -9.17 -7.98
CA GLU A 224 17.00 -8.89 -8.56
C GLU A 224 18.14 -9.61 -7.80
N VAL A 225 17.88 -10.01 -6.55
CA VAL A 225 18.88 -10.68 -5.73
C VAL A 225 19.04 -12.14 -6.14
N PRO A 226 20.27 -12.63 -6.43
CA PRO A 226 20.50 -14.05 -6.68
C PRO A 226 20.00 -14.94 -5.54
N GLY A 227 19.21 -15.95 -5.88
CA GLY A 227 18.58 -16.87 -4.93
C GLY A 227 17.26 -16.36 -4.31
N ALA A 228 16.80 -15.16 -4.65
CA ALA A 228 15.49 -14.67 -4.22
C ALA A 228 14.33 -15.56 -4.69
N MET A 229 14.44 -16.12 -5.89
CA MET A 229 13.42 -17.03 -6.44
C MET A 229 13.19 -18.30 -5.60
N ASP A 230 14.12 -18.66 -4.72
CA ASP A 230 13.95 -19.81 -3.83
C ASP A 230 12.94 -19.54 -2.71
N VAL A 231 12.80 -18.29 -2.29
CA VAL A 231 12.06 -17.90 -1.07
C VAL A 231 11.11 -16.72 -1.23
N CYS A 232 11.19 -15.92 -2.32
CA CYS A 232 10.45 -14.68 -2.46
C CYS A 232 9.29 -14.77 -3.44
N VAL A 233 8.20 -14.09 -3.08
CA VAL A 233 7.13 -13.68 -4.00
C VAL A 233 6.96 -12.18 -3.88
N GLU A 234 6.75 -11.50 -5.01
CA GLU A 234 6.54 -10.07 -5.09
C GLU A 234 5.19 -9.73 -5.68
N PHE A 235 4.49 -8.79 -5.06
CA PHE A 235 3.16 -8.32 -5.48
C PHE A 235 3.29 -6.94 -6.12
N THR A 236 2.76 -6.80 -7.32
CA THR A 236 2.73 -5.52 -8.05
C THR A 236 1.31 -5.11 -8.39
N SER A 237 1.12 -3.85 -8.70
CA SER A 237 -0.21 -3.29 -8.96
C SER A 237 -0.18 -2.31 -10.13
N MET A 238 -1.10 -2.45 -11.06
CA MET A 238 -1.32 -1.46 -12.10
C MET A 238 -2.06 -0.21 -11.60
N SER A 239 -2.62 -0.28 -10.39
CA SER A 239 -3.40 0.81 -9.78
C SER A 239 -2.63 2.12 -9.68
N LYS A 240 -1.30 2.04 -9.41
CA LYS A 240 -0.46 3.21 -9.16
C LYS A 240 0.35 3.58 -10.40
N THR A 241 1.01 2.60 -10.99
CA THR A 241 1.86 2.77 -12.17
C THR A 241 1.10 3.31 -13.38
N PHE A 242 -0.12 2.79 -13.62
CA PHE A 242 -0.92 3.11 -14.81
C PHE A 242 -2.23 3.83 -14.49
N SER A 243 -2.40 4.35 -13.27
CA SER A 243 -3.64 5.00 -12.83
C SER A 243 -4.89 4.13 -13.03
N MET A 244 -4.78 2.82 -12.76
CA MET A 244 -5.83 1.82 -12.99
C MET A 244 -6.41 1.27 -11.67
N ALA A 245 -6.58 2.11 -10.65
CA ALA A 245 -6.97 1.64 -9.31
C ALA A 245 -8.34 0.94 -9.30
N GLY A 246 -9.33 1.50 -9.98
CA GLY A 246 -10.69 0.93 -10.10
C GLY A 246 -10.78 -0.33 -10.97
N TRP A 247 -9.78 -0.58 -11.83
CA TRP A 247 -9.74 -1.70 -12.77
C TRP A 247 -9.42 -3.04 -12.11
N ARG A 248 -8.93 -3.02 -10.86
CA ARG A 248 -8.60 -4.19 -10.06
C ARG A 248 -7.63 -5.16 -10.74
N MET A 249 -6.48 -4.66 -11.20
CA MET A 249 -5.43 -5.46 -11.84
C MET A 249 -4.11 -5.37 -11.08
N GLY A 250 -3.55 -6.53 -10.76
CA GLY A 250 -2.25 -6.69 -10.13
C GLY A 250 -1.68 -8.07 -10.44
N PHE A 251 -0.52 -8.37 -9.87
CA PHE A 251 0.20 -9.62 -10.09
C PHE A 251 0.88 -10.07 -8.81
N ALA A 252 1.05 -11.39 -8.68
CA ALA A 252 2.05 -11.99 -7.83
C ALA A 252 3.06 -12.71 -8.73
N VAL A 253 4.35 -12.50 -8.47
CA VAL A 253 5.44 -13.05 -9.28
C VAL A 253 6.57 -13.57 -8.39
N GLY A 254 7.29 -14.60 -8.83
CA GLY A 254 8.45 -15.13 -8.11
C GLY A 254 8.41 -16.63 -7.88
N ASN A 255 8.65 -17.07 -6.65
CA ASN A 255 8.78 -18.48 -6.27
C ASN A 255 7.65 -19.35 -6.79
N GLU A 256 7.97 -20.37 -7.59
CA GLU A 256 6.99 -21.23 -8.27
C GLU A 256 6.06 -21.97 -7.31
N ARG A 257 6.56 -22.38 -6.15
CA ARG A 257 5.76 -23.08 -5.14
C ARG A 257 4.70 -22.16 -4.53
N LEU A 258 5.06 -20.91 -4.21
CA LEU A 258 4.11 -19.90 -3.69
C LEU A 258 3.10 -19.49 -4.78
N ILE A 259 3.55 -19.31 -6.02
CA ILE A 259 2.67 -19.00 -7.16
C ILE A 259 1.69 -20.15 -7.45
N ALA A 260 2.15 -21.39 -7.37
CA ALA A 260 1.28 -22.56 -7.52
C ALA A 260 0.22 -22.65 -6.41
N ALA A 261 0.62 -22.39 -5.15
CA ALA A 261 -0.30 -22.36 -4.02
C ALA A 261 -1.38 -21.26 -4.18
N LEU A 262 -0.97 -20.04 -4.51
CA LEU A 262 -1.89 -18.93 -4.77
C LEU A 262 -2.84 -19.25 -5.94
N SER A 263 -2.30 -19.76 -7.05
CA SER A 263 -3.09 -20.16 -8.22
C SER A 263 -4.15 -21.23 -7.88
N ARG A 264 -3.79 -22.16 -6.98
CA ARG A 264 -4.69 -23.22 -6.53
C ARG A 264 -5.86 -22.65 -5.74
N VAL A 265 -5.59 -21.76 -4.78
CA VAL A 265 -6.65 -21.10 -3.99
C VAL A 265 -7.55 -20.27 -4.90
N LYS A 266 -6.97 -19.45 -5.79
CA LYS A 266 -7.74 -18.64 -6.74
C LYS A 266 -8.65 -19.49 -7.64
N SER A 267 -8.21 -20.66 -8.06
CA SER A 267 -9.02 -21.54 -8.92
C SER A 267 -10.35 -22.00 -8.27
N TYR A 268 -10.47 -21.90 -6.94
CA TYR A 268 -11.71 -22.18 -6.20
C TYR A 268 -12.51 -20.91 -5.86
N LEU A 269 -11.89 -19.74 -5.92
CA LEU A 269 -12.51 -18.49 -5.47
C LEU A 269 -13.02 -17.61 -6.62
N ASP A 270 -12.32 -17.62 -7.77
CA ASP A 270 -12.65 -16.75 -8.90
C ASP A 270 -12.27 -17.38 -10.25
N TYR A 271 -12.77 -16.78 -11.32
CA TYR A 271 -12.38 -17.09 -12.70
C TYR A 271 -11.49 -15.99 -13.31
N GLY A 272 -10.80 -15.23 -12.46
CA GLY A 272 -9.95 -14.13 -12.89
C GLY A 272 -10.71 -12.84 -13.21
N ALA A 273 -9.95 -11.82 -13.58
CA ALA A 273 -10.52 -10.53 -13.98
C ALA A 273 -11.27 -10.65 -15.32
N PHE A 274 -12.22 -9.74 -15.52
CA PHE A 274 -12.94 -9.58 -16.80
C PHE A 274 -11.94 -9.44 -17.95
N THR A 275 -12.11 -10.26 -19.00
CA THR A 275 -11.13 -10.39 -20.09
C THR A 275 -10.77 -9.05 -20.75
N PRO A 276 -11.69 -8.11 -21.04
CA PRO A 276 -11.36 -6.81 -21.59
C PRO A 276 -10.41 -5.98 -20.73
N ILE A 277 -10.50 -6.08 -19.39
CA ILE A 277 -9.57 -5.44 -18.48
C ILE A 277 -8.17 -6.03 -18.63
N GLN A 278 -8.06 -7.35 -18.73
CA GLN A 278 -6.77 -8.03 -18.91
C GLN A 278 -6.11 -7.67 -20.25
N VAL A 279 -6.89 -7.54 -21.31
CA VAL A 279 -6.39 -7.12 -22.64
C VAL A 279 -5.92 -5.67 -22.60
N ALA A 280 -6.67 -4.77 -21.97
CA ALA A 280 -6.27 -3.37 -21.80
C ALA A 280 -5.01 -3.25 -20.93
N ALA A 281 -4.90 -4.03 -19.86
CA ALA A 281 -3.69 -4.11 -19.03
C ALA A 281 -2.47 -4.63 -19.81
N THR A 282 -2.69 -5.60 -20.69
CA THR A 282 -1.64 -6.09 -21.60
C THR A 282 -1.17 -4.97 -22.54
N ALA A 283 -2.10 -4.16 -23.06
CA ALA A 283 -1.76 -3.01 -23.91
C ALA A 283 -0.94 -1.96 -23.14
N ALA A 284 -1.31 -1.67 -21.88
CA ALA A 284 -0.56 -0.75 -21.03
C ALA A 284 0.89 -1.21 -20.78
N LEU A 285 1.09 -2.50 -20.49
CA LEU A 285 2.42 -3.08 -20.22
C LEU A 285 3.31 -3.16 -21.47
N ASN A 286 2.72 -3.34 -22.65
CA ASN A 286 3.42 -3.47 -23.92
C ASN A 286 3.50 -2.14 -24.71
N ASP A 287 2.97 -1.03 -24.16
CA ASP A 287 3.03 0.26 -24.82
C ASP A 287 4.49 0.70 -24.99
N PRO A 288 4.94 1.01 -26.20
CA PRO A 288 6.28 1.57 -26.43
C PRO A 288 6.54 2.88 -25.67
N ASP A 289 5.49 3.66 -25.41
CA ASP A 289 5.54 4.91 -24.67
C ASP A 289 5.23 4.77 -23.18
N ALA A 290 5.13 3.53 -22.65
CA ALA A 290 4.80 3.27 -21.24
C ALA A 290 5.69 4.05 -20.26
N ASP A 291 7.01 4.05 -20.49
CA ASP A 291 7.96 4.75 -19.64
C ASP A 291 7.74 6.28 -19.62
N LYS A 292 7.31 6.85 -20.75
CA LYS A 292 6.94 8.28 -20.84
C LYS A 292 5.69 8.59 -20.02
N HIS A 293 4.65 7.76 -20.14
CA HIS A 293 3.43 7.93 -19.34
C HIS A 293 3.68 7.78 -17.85
N ILE A 294 4.50 6.80 -17.47
CA ILE A 294 4.93 6.59 -16.07
C ILE A 294 5.68 7.82 -15.56
N GLU A 295 6.57 8.40 -16.37
CA GLU A 295 7.31 9.60 -16.01
C GLU A 295 6.38 10.82 -15.85
N GLU A 296 5.39 11.01 -16.70
CA GLU A 296 4.39 12.09 -16.56
C GLU A 296 3.62 11.98 -15.22
N VAL A 297 3.21 10.76 -14.83
CA VAL A 297 2.58 10.48 -13.53
C VAL A 297 3.55 10.81 -12.40
N ARG A 298 4.79 10.33 -12.46
CA ARG A 298 5.86 10.57 -11.47
C ARG A 298 6.12 12.05 -11.27
N GLN A 299 6.26 12.82 -12.36
CA GLN A 299 6.48 14.26 -12.29
C GLN A 299 5.30 15.01 -11.67
N THR A 300 4.08 14.54 -11.87
CA THR A 300 2.91 15.13 -11.22
C THR A 300 2.94 14.92 -9.70
N TYR A 301 3.23 13.70 -9.24
CA TYR A 301 3.38 13.44 -7.79
C TYR A 301 4.59 14.17 -7.20
N LYS A 302 5.69 14.31 -7.95
CA LYS A 302 6.86 15.10 -7.51
C LYS A 302 6.50 16.55 -7.26
N ARG A 303 5.82 17.21 -8.21
CA ARG A 303 5.37 18.61 -8.03
C ARG A 303 4.47 18.76 -6.81
N ARG A 304 3.52 17.83 -6.61
CA ARG A 304 2.61 17.85 -5.46
C ARG A 304 3.37 17.66 -4.14
N ARG A 305 4.34 16.73 -4.11
CA ARG A 305 5.25 16.55 -2.98
C ARG A 305 5.97 17.85 -2.63
N ASP A 306 6.60 18.46 -3.61
CA ASP A 306 7.42 19.64 -3.40
C ASP A 306 6.54 20.81 -2.88
N VAL A 307 5.36 21.02 -3.47
CA VAL A 307 4.38 22.02 -3.01
C VAL A 307 3.87 21.71 -1.60
N MET A 308 3.60 20.45 -1.28
CA MET A 308 3.13 20.05 0.05
C MET A 308 4.21 20.33 1.10
N VAL A 309 5.44 19.86 0.90
CA VAL A 309 6.54 20.08 1.85
C VAL A 309 6.79 21.57 2.07
N GLU A 310 6.87 22.36 1.00
CA GLU A 310 7.11 23.80 1.10
C GLU A 310 5.96 24.52 1.82
N SER A 311 4.72 24.26 1.41
CA SER A 311 3.57 25.04 1.92
C SER A 311 3.19 24.65 3.35
N PHE A 312 3.35 23.36 3.73
CA PHE A 312 3.09 22.91 5.10
C PHE A 312 4.21 23.36 6.04
N GLY A 313 5.49 23.34 5.60
CA GLY A 313 6.58 23.93 6.37
C GLY A 313 6.34 25.42 6.69
N ARG A 314 5.89 26.21 5.70
CA ARG A 314 5.49 27.62 5.92
C ARG A 314 4.27 27.78 6.84
N ALA A 315 3.44 26.76 6.95
CA ALA A 315 2.32 26.73 7.90
C ALA A 315 2.74 26.29 9.31
N GLY A 316 4.00 25.93 9.54
CA GLY A 316 4.52 25.49 10.84
C GLY A 316 4.45 23.96 11.05
N TRP A 317 4.41 23.19 9.98
CA TRP A 317 4.44 21.73 10.03
C TRP A 317 5.53 21.17 9.11
N ASP A 318 6.68 20.89 9.68
CA ASP A 318 7.81 20.32 8.97
C ASP A 318 7.58 18.82 8.72
N ILE A 319 7.56 18.45 7.46
CA ILE A 319 7.30 17.06 7.02
C ILE A 319 8.55 16.53 6.32
N PRO A 320 9.06 15.35 6.72
CA PRO A 320 10.16 14.71 6.01
C PRO A 320 9.83 14.53 4.52
N VAL A 321 10.79 14.87 3.65
CA VAL A 321 10.60 14.79 2.19
C VAL A 321 10.55 13.33 1.77
N PRO A 322 9.41 12.80 1.27
CA PRO A 322 9.36 11.43 0.81
C PRO A 322 10.19 11.23 -0.48
N ARG A 323 10.97 10.16 -0.52
CA ARG A 323 11.79 9.80 -1.68
C ARG A 323 11.00 9.02 -2.74
N ALA A 324 9.91 8.39 -2.34
CA ALA A 324 9.06 7.58 -3.20
C ALA A 324 7.65 7.45 -2.63
N SER A 325 6.79 6.73 -3.31
CA SER A 325 5.36 6.53 -3.07
C SER A 325 4.52 7.79 -3.28
N MET A 326 3.22 7.68 -3.16
CA MET A 326 2.27 8.80 -3.26
C MET A 326 1.86 9.32 -1.87
N PHE A 327 2.69 9.09 -0.86
CA PHE A 327 2.42 9.45 0.52
C PHE A 327 3.59 10.20 1.16
N ALA A 328 3.26 11.04 2.15
CA ALA A 328 4.19 11.51 3.15
C ALA A 328 3.78 10.97 4.53
N TRP A 329 4.76 10.58 5.32
CA TRP A 329 4.59 10.15 6.70
C TRP A 329 4.99 11.28 7.61
N ALA A 330 3.98 11.99 8.12
CA ALA A 330 4.15 13.25 8.82
C ALA A 330 4.09 13.03 10.34
N PRO A 331 5.15 13.35 11.10
CA PRO A 331 5.08 13.34 12.54
C PRO A 331 4.06 14.40 13.01
N LEU A 332 3.33 14.09 14.09
CA LEU A 332 2.46 15.07 14.70
C LEU A 332 3.32 16.23 15.22
N PRO A 333 2.89 17.51 15.03
CA PRO A 333 3.57 18.63 15.67
C PRO A 333 3.63 18.40 17.19
N GLU A 334 4.74 18.74 17.83
CA GLU A 334 5.05 18.41 19.24
C GLU A 334 3.90 18.73 20.18
N ARG A 335 3.30 19.91 20.01
CA ARG A 335 2.15 20.39 20.81
C ARG A 335 0.89 19.53 20.72
N PHE A 336 0.75 18.67 19.69
CA PHE A 336 -0.41 17.79 19.50
C PHE A 336 -0.06 16.31 19.71
N ARG A 337 1.18 15.95 20.02
CA ARG A 337 1.62 14.56 20.14
C ARG A 337 0.83 13.77 21.17
N SER A 338 0.48 14.42 22.30
CA SER A 338 -0.30 13.79 23.38
C SER A 338 -1.73 13.40 23.01
N LEU A 339 -2.27 13.92 21.89
CA LEU A 339 -3.61 13.58 21.41
C LEU A 339 -3.65 12.23 20.68
N GLY A 340 -2.51 11.78 20.15
CA GLY A 340 -2.46 10.69 19.20
C GLY A 340 -3.01 11.04 17.82
N SER A 341 -2.74 10.17 16.85
CA SER A 341 -3.02 10.45 15.44
C SER A 341 -4.51 10.55 15.09
N LEU A 342 -5.37 9.78 15.78
CA LEU A 342 -6.81 9.79 15.48
C LEU A 342 -7.47 11.11 15.88
N GLU A 343 -7.24 11.56 17.10
CA GLU A 343 -7.84 12.82 17.58
C GLU A 343 -7.25 14.02 16.84
N PHE A 344 -5.95 14.00 16.55
CA PHE A 344 -5.33 15.02 15.69
C PHE A 344 -5.98 15.06 14.30
N SER A 345 -6.23 13.90 13.66
CA SER A 345 -6.90 13.85 12.35
C SER A 345 -8.33 14.40 12.39
N LYS A 346 -9.07 14.17 13.48
CA LYS A 346 -10.40 14.74 13.68
C LYS A 346 -10.34 16.28 13.82
N LEU A 347 -9.39 16.78 14.62
CA LEU A 347 -9.19 18.22 14.77
C LEU A 347 -8.84 18.92 13.45
N LEU A 348 -8.04 18.29 12.59
CA LEU A 348 -7.71 18.84 11.27
C LEU A 348 -8.95 18.98 10.39
N ILE A 349 -9.90 18.05 10.46
CA ILE A 349 -11.17 18.17 9.72
C ILE A 349 -12.00 19.32 10.29
N GLU A 350 -12.13 19.41 11.62
CA GLU A 350 -13.01 20.38 12.29
C GLU A 350 -12.48 21.82 12.26
N LYS A 351 -11.16 22.01 12.30
CA LYS A 351 -10.52 23.31 12.49
C LYS A 351 -9.74 23.83 11.29
N ALA A 352 -9.32 22.93 10.40
CA ALA A 352 -8.50 23.29 9.26
C ALA A 352 -9.13 22.95 7.90
N ASP A 353 -10.27 22.26 7.87
CA ASP A 353 -10.89 21.70 6.67
C ASP A 353 -9.96 20.75 5.89
N VAL A 354 -9.12 20.00 6.61
CA VAL A 354 -8.14 19.06 6.05
C VAL A 354 -8.35 17.67 6.60
N ALA A 355 -8.48 16.68 5.73
CA ALA A 355 -8.52 15.28 6.12
C ALA A 355 -7.18 14.59 5.82
N VAL A 356 -6.66 13.86 6.81
CA VAL A 356 -5.47 13.00 6.70
C VAL A 356 -5.79 11.60 7.23
N ALA A 357 -4.95 10.60 6.95
CA ALA A 357 -5.14 9.27 7.51
C ALA A 357 -4.39 9.12 8.83
N PRO A 358 -5.06 8.81 9.95
CA PRO A 358 -4.41 8.62 11.24
C PRO A 358 -3.46 7.42 11.22
N GLY A 359 -2.26 7.61 11.75
CA GLY A 359 -1.21 6.60 11.68
C GLY A 359 -1.49 5.35 12.50
N ILE A 360 -2.26 5.46 13.60
CA ILE A 360 -2.74 4.31 14.37
C ILE A 360 -3.51 3.28 13.52
N GLY A 361 -4.13 3.72 12.42
CA GLY A 361 -4.82 2.85 11.47
C GLY A 361 -3.90 1.93 10.68
N PHE A 362 -2.58 2.14 10.74
CA PHE A 362 -1.54 1.31 10.13
C PHE A 362 -0.77 0.46 11.14
N GLY A 363 -1.08 0.60 12.43
CA GLY A 363 -0.43 -0.09 13.53
C GLY A 363 -0.12 0.86 14.69
N GLU A 364 0.04 0.30 15.88
CA GLU A 364 0.23 1.06 17.12
C GLU A 364 1.47 1.96 17.11
N GLN A 365 2.53 1.53 16.41
CA GLN A 365 3.76 2.33 16.22
C GLN A 365 3.54 3.56 15.32
N GLY A 366 2.40 3.66 14.66
CA GLY A 366 2.02 4.80 13.83
C GLY A 366 1.32 5.93 14.56
N ASP A 367 0.99 5.80 15.85
CA ASP A 367 0.11 6.76 16.54
C ASP A 367 0.69 8.17 16.73
N GLU A 368 2.00 8.33 16.60
CA GLU A 368 2.65 9.65 16.61
C GLU A 368 2.74 10.31 15.22
N TYR A 369 2.08 9.72 14.20
CA TYR A 369 2.17 10.15 12.81
C TYR A 369 0.79 10.20 12.15
N VAL A 370 0.72 10.92 11.03
CA VAL A 370 -0.38 10.80 10.06
C VAL A 370 0.18 10.56 8.66
N ARG A 371 -0.57 9.85 7.83
CA ARG A 371 -0.24 9.69 6.42
C ARG A 371 -0.97 10.75 5.60
N ILE A 372 -0.22 11.48 4.78
CA ILE A 372 -0.71 12.49 3.84
C ILE A 372 -0.58 11.92 2.43
N ALA A 373 -1.68 11.90 1.66
CA ALA A 373 -1.69 11.44 0.29
C ALA A 373 -1.53 12.61 -0.69
N LEU A 374 -0.71 12.44 -1.72
CA LEU A 374 -0.42 13.44 -2.76
C LEU A 374 -1.44 13.39 -3.91
N VAL A 375 -2.72 13.20 -3.59
CA VAL A 375 -3.80 12.96 -4.57
C VAL A 375 -4.59 14.21 -4.93
N GLU A 376 -4.31 15.32 -4.29
CA GLU A 376 -4.92 16.62 -4.63
C GLU A 376 -3.99 17.47 -5.49
N ASN A 377 -4.57 18.36 -6.30
CA ASN A 377 -3.77 19.30 -7.08
C ASN A 377 -3.08 20.35 -6.20
N GLU A 378 -2.11 21.05 -6.78
CA GLU A 378 -1.25 22.00 -6.04
C GLU A 378 -2.03 23.16 -5.42
N GLN A 379 -3.16 23.58 -6.02
CA GLN A 379 -4.01 24.65 -5.44
C GLN A 379 -4.72 24.17 -4.18
N ARG A 380 -5.27 22.94 -4.22
CA ARG A 380 -5.91 22.32 -3.06
C ARG A 380 -4.90 22.06 -1.93
N ILE A 381 -3.68 21.63 -2.26
CA ILE A 381 -2.59 21.47 -1.27
C ILE A 381 -2.27 22.81 -0.60
N ARG A 382 -2.15 23.90 -1.36
CA ARG A 382 -1.95 25.25 -0.79
C ARG A 382 -3.15 25.72 0.02
N GLN A 383 -4.38 25.33 -0.35
CA GLN A 383 -5.58 25.62 0.44
C GLN A 383 -5.51 24.91 1.79
N ALA A 384 -5.14 23.63 1.81
CA ALA A 384 -4.90 22.87 3.05
C ALA A 384 -3.87 23.58 3.95
N ALA A 385 -2.74 24.03 3.36
CA ALA A 385 -1.70 24.75 4.10
C ALA A 385 -2.24 26.04 4.77
N ARG A 386 -3.13 26.79 4.08
CA ARG A 386 -3.77 27.97 4.69
C ARG A 386 -4.70 27.60 5.85
N GLY A 387 -5.44 26.50 5.74
CA GLY A 387 -6.27 25.96 6.81
C GLY A 387 -5.44 25.55 8.03
N LEU A 388 -4.38 24.79 7.78
CA LEU A 388 -3.42 24.40 8.82
C LEU A 388 -2.79 25.59 9.54
N ARG A 389 -2.34 26.60 8.79
CA ARG A 389 -1.76 27.80 9.39
C ARG A 389 -2.74 28.49 10.35
N ARG A 390 -3.99 28.75 9.89
CA ARG A 390 -5.03 29.36 10.76
C ARG A 390 -5.25 28.54 12.02
N PHE A 391 -5.35 27.23 11.89
CA PHE A 391 -5.52 26.34 13.02
C PHE A 391 -4.33 26.37 13.98
N PHE A 392 -3.12 26.35 13.47
CA PHE A 392 -1.90 26.35 14.27
C PHE A 392 -1.66 27.70 14.98
N ASP A 393 -2.06 28.81 14.37
CA ASP A 393 -1.99 30.13 14.98
C ASP A 393 -2.95 30.26 16.18
N THR A 394 -4.05 29.48 16.24
CA THR A 394 -5.04 29.47 17.34
C THR A 394 -4.94 28.22 18.22
N ALA A 395 -3.86 27.43 18.07
CA ALA A 395 -3.77 26.12 18.69
C ALA A 395 -3.78 26.12 20.22
N GLU A 396 -3.19 27.13 20.87
CA GLU A 396 -3.17 27.23 22.33
C GLU A 396 -4.58 27.39 22.91
N GLU A 397 -5.42 28.23 22.32
CA GLU A 397 -6.83 28.36 22.70
C GLU A 397 -7.63 27.09 22.42
N THR A 398 -7.34 26.45 21.29
CA THR A 398 -8.00 25.19 20.87
C THR A 398 -7.68 24.05 21.83
N MET A 399 -6.42 23.87 22.23
CA MET A 399 -6.00 22.82 23.15
C MET A 399 -6.56 23.03 24.57
N HIS A 400 -6.64 24.25 25.02
CA HIS A 400 -7.24 24.57 26.33
C HIS A 400 -8.73 24.20 26.41
N ASN A 401 -9.45 24.30 25.28
CA ASN A 401 -10.89 24.05 25.17
C ASN A 401 -11.25 22.66 24.65
N TYR A 402 -10.27 21.87 24.24
CA TYR A 402 -10.49 20.54 23.66
C TYR A 402 -10.61 19.49 24.77
N ALA A 403 -11.81 18.96 24.97
CA ALA A 403 -12.05 17.76 25.76
C ALA A 403 -12.28 16.60 24.78
N PRO A 404 -11.42 15.54 24.75
CA PRO A 404 -11.62 14.39 23.88
C PRO A 404 -12.99 13.76 24.11
N ALA A 405 -13.65 13.35 23.01
CA ALA A 405 -14.96 12.69 23.05
C ALA A 405 -14.84 11.33 23.75
N GLY A 406 -15.01 11.30 25.04
CA GLY A 406 -14.90 10.11 25.92
C GLY A 406 -14.71 10.47 27.38
N GLN A 407 -14.41 11.73 27.71
CA GLN A 407 -14.31 12.23 29.08
C GLN A 407 -15.52 13.10 29.52
N LYS A 408 -16.60 13.15 28.76
CA LYS A 408 -17.84 13.69 29.25
C LYS A 408 -18.55 12.58 30.04
N SER A 409 -18.37 12.66 31.37
CA SER A 409 -19.06 11.85 32.38
C SER A 409 -20.58 11.90 32.27
#